data_b2b56e2ead728964e0a8cbee1caca7a4
#
_entry.id   b2b56e2ead728964e0a8cbee1caca7a4
#
_cell.length_a   1.000
_cell.length_b   1.000
_cell.length_c   1.000
_cell.angle_alpha   90.00
_cell.angle_beta   90.00
_cell.angle_gamma   90.00
#
_symmetry.space_group_name_H-M   'P 1'
#
loop_
_entity.id
_entity.type
_entity.pdbx_description
1 polymer ?
#
loop_
_entity_poly.entity_id
_entity_poly.type
_entity_poly.pdbx_seq_one_letter_code
_entity_poly.pdbx_strand_id
1 'polypeptide(L)'
;MNDQYYTADPTSQSKPVPCAFPYRGYGLNFMTDAGVFSKGELDVGSRLLLDALPALTGDVLDLGCGWGAIGVAIAKANKTARVTMADVNHRALDLCRAN
;
A
#
# COMPACT_ATOMS: atom_id res chain seq x y z
N MET A 1 18.98 3.15 -16.48
CA MET A 1 17.65 2.62 -16.85
C MET A 1 16.69 2.79 -15.69
N ASN A 2 15.47 3.15 -15.99
CA ASN A 2 14.45 3.35 -14.97
C ASN A 2 13.53 2.15 -14.91
N ASP A 3 13.20 1.71 -13.70
CA ASP A 3 12.14 0.75 -13.49
C ASP A 3 10.80 1.37 -13.84
N GLN A 4 9.90 0.53 -14.29
CA GLN A 4 8.50 0.90 -14.46
C GLN A 4 7.71 0.34 -13.30
N TYR A 5 6.71 1.09 -12.85
CA TYR A 5 5.92 0.70 -11.68
C TYR A 5 5.13 -0.60 -11.89
N TYR A 6 4.94 -1.02 -13.14
CA TYR A 6 4.21 -2.24 -13.48
C TYR A 6 5.14 -3.43 -13.78
N THR A 7 6.43 -3.26 -13.57
CA THR A 7 7.39 -4.36 -13.74
C THR A 7 7.24 -5.35 -12.59
N ALA A 8 7.15 -6.65 -12.91
CA ALA A 8 6.99 -7.69 -11.90
C ALA A 8 8.19 -7.77 -10.96
N ASP A 9 9.39 -7.63 -11.52
CA ASP A 9 10.64 -7.66 -10.76
C ASP A 9 11.42 -6.37 -11.04
N PRO A 10 11.32 -5.36 -10.15
CA PRO A 10 12.05 -4.12 -10.34
C PRO A 10 13.55 -4.34 -10.43
N THR A 11 14.22 -3.64 -11.35
CA THR A 11 15.67 -3.70 -11.52
C THR A 11 16.42 -2.68 -10.68
N SER A 12 15.73 -1.67 -10.13
CA SER A 12 16.35 -0.71 -9.24
C SER A 12 16.91 -1.38 -8.00
N GLN A 13 18.03 -0.90 -7.53
CA GLN A 13 18.57 -1.33 -6.25
C GLN A 13 17.58 -0.99 -5.13
N SER A 14 17.39 -1.92 -4.20
CA SER A 14 16.52 -1.68 -3.05
C SER A 14 17.05 -0.53 -2.21
N LYS A 15 16.17 0.42 -1.92
CA LYS A 15 16.43 1.58 -1.06
C LYS A 15 15.19 1.82 -0.22
N PRO A 16 15.02 1.07 0.89
CA PRO A 16 13.83 1.23 1.72
C PRO A 16 13.66 2.65 2.24
N VAL A 17 12.44 3.15 2.16
CA VAL A 17 12.07 4.49 2.64
C VAL A 17 10.84 4.35 3.52
N PRO A 18 10.89 4.84 4.77
CA PRO A 18 9.72 4.78 5.64
C PRO A 18 8.65 5.78 5.21
N CYS A 19 7.40 5.41 5.49
CA CYS A 19 6.25 6.28 5.28
C CYS A 19 5.29 6.09 6.45
N ALA A 20 4.81 7.18 7.03
CA ALA A 20 3.86 7.11 8.12
C ALA A 20 2.71 8.10 7.88
N PHE A 21 1.50 7.67 8.18
CA PHE A 21 0.35 8.56 8.12
C PHE A 21 -0.73 8.08 9.09
N PRO A 22 -1.57 8.99 9.60
CA PRO A 22 -2.70 8.60 10.44
C PRO A 22 -3.92 8.23 9.60
N TYR A 23 -4.72 7.28 10.10
CA TYR A 23 -6.00 6.95 9.50
C TYR A 23 -6.96 6.49 10.59
N ARG A 24 -8.07 7.23 10.74
CA ARG A 24 -9.16 6.92 11.69
C ARG A 24 -8.66 6.59 13.09
N GLY A 25 -7.76 7.43 13.60
CA GLY A 25 -7.22 7.29 14.95
C GLY A 25 -6.07 6.32 15.09
N TYR A 26 -5.66 5.65 14.00
CA TYR A 26 -4.50 4.76 13.99
C TYR A 26 -3.29 5.48 13.39
N GLY A 27 -2.15 5.38 14.04
CA GLY A 27 -0.88 5.78 13.45
C GLY A 27 -0.31 4.59 12.68
N LEU A 28 -0.23 4.71 11.36
CA LEU A 28 0.22 3.62 10.49
C LEU A 28 1.64 3.88 10.03
N ASN A 29 2.48 2.86 10.11
CA ASN A 29 3.88 2.93 9.71
C ASN A 29 4.16 1.87 8.66
N PHE A 30 4.77 2.30 7.55
CA PHE A 30 5.07 1.43 6.41
C PHE A 30 6.52 1.55 6.00
N MET A 31 7.00 0.52 5.32
CA MET A 31 8.20 0.61 4.49
C MET A 31 7.81 0.63 3.03
N THR A 32 8.43 1.51 2.27
CA THR A 32 8.34 1.59 0.82
C THR A 32 9.71 1.34 0.22
N ASP A 33 9.81 1.25 -1.10
CA ASP A 33 11.09 0.97 -1.75
C ASP A 33 11.11 1.51 -3.18
N ALA A 34 12.31 1.57 -3.75
CA ALA A 34 12.51 1.91 -5.16
C ALA A 34 11.76 0.91 -6.06
N GLY A 35 11.28 1.36 -7.20
CA GLY A 35 10.53 0.53 -8.14
C GLY A 35 9.08 0.30 -7.73
N VAL A 36 8.61 0.95 -6.69
CA VAL A 36 7.23 0.88 -6.22
C VAL A 36 6.62 2.28 -6.24
N PHE A 37 5.40 2.39 -6.76
CA PHE A 37 4.73 3.68 -6.94
C PHE A 37 4.59 4.42 -5.61
N SER A 38 4.79 5.74 -5.66
CA SER A 38 4.63 6.64 -4.52
C SER A 38 5.57 6.30 -3.34
N LYS A 39 6.80 5.97 -3.67
CA LYS A 39 7.82 5.66 -2.67
C LYS A 39 7.96 6.78 -1.64
N GLY A 40 7.88 6.41 -0.37
CA GLY A 40 8.14 7.31 0.75
C GLY A 40 6.97 8.18 1.18
N GLU A 41 5.86 8.20 0.43
CA GLU A 41 4.71 9.03 0.81
C GLU A 41 3.40 8.44 0.29
N LEU A 42 2.31 8.79 0.96
CA LEU A 42 0.97 8.45 0.50
C LEU A 42 0.58 9.45 -0.58
N ASP A 43 0.27 8.95 -1.78
CA ASP A 43 -0.12 9.83 -2.88
C ASP A 43 -1.51 10.46 -2.64
N VAL A 44 -1.75 11.58 -3.34
CA VAL A 44 -2.99 12.36 -3.15
C VAL A 44 -4.23 11.54 -3.47
N GLY A 45 -4.20 10.75 -4.54
CA GLY A 45 -5.33 9.91 -4.92
C GLY A 45 -5.70 8.90 -3.85
N SER A 46 -4.71 8.21 -3.28
CA SER A 46 -4.92 7.26 -2.20
C SER A 46 -5.45 7.93 -0.94
N ARG A 47 -4.94 9.12 -0.60
CA ARG A 47 -5.44 9.89 0.53
C ARG A 47 -6.90 10.25 0.36
N LEU A 48 -7.27 10.75 -0.82
CA LEU A 48 -8.66 11.12 -1.10
C LEU A 48 -9.58 9.92 -1.06
N LEU A 49 -9.13 8.76 -1.58
CA LEU A 49 -9.91 7.53 -1.54
C LEU A 49 -10.13 7.08 -0.09
N LEU A 50 -9.08 7.02 0.71
CA LEU A 50 -9.19 6.62 2.12
C LEU A 50 -10.13 7.53 2.90
N ASP A 51 -10.04 8.84 2.67
CA ASP A 51 -10.89 9.81 3.36
C ASP A 51 -12.36 9.67 2.96
N ALA A 52 -12.64 9.21 1.74
CA ALA A 52 -14.00 9.05 1.21
C ALA A 52 -14.64 7.71 1.57
N LEU A 53 -13.87 6.71 1.97
CA LEU A 53 -14.41 5.37 2.22
C LEU A 53 -15.30 5.34 3.47
N PRO A 54 -16.47 4.65 3.39
CA PRO A 54 -17.26 4.35 4.59
C PRO A 54 -16.59 3.23 5.39
N ALA A 55 -17.19 2.88 6.52
CA ALA A 55 -16.84 1.65 7.21
C ALA A 55 -17.12 0.46 6.30
N LEU A 56 -16.19 -0.49 6.27
CA LEU A 56 -16.25 -1.66 5.40
C LEU A 56 -16.34 -2.94 6.20
N THR A 57 -16.97 -3.96 5.61
CA THR A 57 -17.09 -5.29 6.20
C THR A 57 -17.05 -6.31 5.07
N GLY A 58 -16.74 -7.56 5.38
CA GLY A 58 -16.69 -8.64 4.39
C GLY A 58 -15.41 -8.61 3.56
N ASP A 59 -15.52 -9.11 2.34
CA ASP A 59 -14.36 -9.28 1.46
C ASP A 59 -14.07 -7.99 0.69
N VAL A 60 -12.82 -7.54 0.74
CA VAL A 60 -12.36 -6.32 0.08
C VAL A 60 -11.14 -6.68 -0.76
N LEU A 61 -11.10 -6.23 -2.01
CA LEU A 61 -9.95 -6.39 -2.88
C LEU A 61 -9.27 -5.03 -3.11
N ASP A 62 -8.00 -4.96 -2.78
CA ASP A 62 -7.13 -3.83 -3.13
C ASP A 62 -6.31 -4.23 -4.35
N LEU A 63 -6.78 -3.87 -5.53
CA LEU A 63 -6.16 -4.22 -6.80
C LEU A 63 -5.11 -3.16 -7.17
N GLY A 64 -3.89 -3.61 -7.46
CA GLY A 64 -2.77 -2.70 -7.66
C GLY A 64 -2.33 -2.08 -6.34
N CYS A 65 -2.18 -2.92 -5.33
CA CYS A 65 -2.02 -2.46 -3.93
C CYS A 65 -0.72 -1.70 -3.63
N GLY A 66 0.28 -1.79 -4.51
CA GLY A 66 1.58 -1.20 -4.23
C GLY A 66 2.16 -1.71 -2.92
N TRP A 67 2.73 -0.82 -2.10
CA TRP A 67 3.32 -1.20 -0.82
C TRP A 67 2.31 -1.40 0.31
N GLY A 68 1.01 -1.31 -0.01
CA GLY A 68 -0.04 -1.72 0.92
C GLY A 68 -0.76 -0.61 1.66
N ALA A 69 -0.57 0.65 1.27
CA ALA A 69 -1.14 1.80 1.98
C ALA A 69 -2.65 1.66 2.21
N ILE A 70 -3.42 1.42 1.16
CA ILE A 70 -4.88 1.38 1.23
C ILE A 70 -5.35 0.11 1.93
N GLY A 71 -4.88 -1.06 1.48
CA GLY A 71 -5.32 -2.34 2.03
C GLY A 71 -5.03 -2.49 3.52
N VAL A 72 -3.83 -2.10 3.96
CA VAL A 72 -3.46 -2.17 5.38
C VAL A 72 -4.28 -1.18 6.19
N ALA A 73 -4.49 0.05 5.69
CA ALA A 73 -5.31 1.04 6.38
C ALA A 73 -6.75 0.55 6.54
N ILE A 74 -7.33 -0.03 5.49
CA ILE A 74 -8.69 -0.60 5.56
C ILE A 74 -8.76 -1.72 6.59
N ALA A 75 -7.81 -2.65 6.55
CA ALA A 75 -7.79 -3.78 7.47
C ALA A 75 -7.63 -3.32 8.93
N LYS A 76 -6.82 -2.30 9.16
CA LYS A 76 -6.60 -1.75 10.50
C LYS A 76 -7.86 -1.09 11.05
N ALA A 77 -8.56 -0.33 10.22
CA ALA A 77 -9.73 0.44 10.64
C ALA A 77 -11.04 -0.37 10.62
N ASN A 78 -11.08 -1.52 9.95
CA ASN A 78 -12.30 -2.32 9.75
C ASN A 78 -12.03 -3.77 10.17
N LYS A 79 -12.26 -4.08 11.43
CA LYS A 79 -11.88 -5.37 12.03
C LYS A 79 -12.61 -6.57 11.43
N THR A 80 -13.77 -6.36 10.81
CA THR A 80 -14.55 -7.44 10.19
C THR A 80 -14.33 -7.56 8.69
N ALA A 81 -13.50 -6.70 8.11
CA ALA A 81 -13.14 -6.80 6.71
C ALA A 81 -11.99 -7.81 6.51
N ARG A 82 -12.10 -8.58 5.42
CA ARG A 82 -11.03 -9.46 4.95
C ARG A 82 -10.45 -8.85 3.69
N VAL A 83 -9.25 -8.32 3.79
CA VAL A 83 -8.63 -7.57 2.70
C VAL A 83 -7.66 -8.46 1.96
N THR A 84 -7.87 -8.59 0.64
CA THR A 84 -6.92 -9.24 -0.26
C THR A 84 -6.21 -8.15 -1.06
N MET A 85 -4.89 -8.20 -1.10
CA MET A 85 -4.07 -7.25 -1.85
C MET A 85 -3.42 -7.94 -3.03
N ALA A 86 -3.50 -7.33 -4.20
CA ALA A 86 -2.98 -7.89 -5.44
C ALA A 86 -2.17 -6.85 -6.21
N ASP A 87 -1.01 -7.27 -6.71
CA ASP A 87 -0.15 -6.43 -7.53
C ASP A 87 0.71 -7.30 -8.43
N VAL A 88 1.10 -6.77 -9.60
CA VAL A 88 2.02 -7.47 -10.49
C VAL A 88 3.47 -7.29 -10.07
N ASN A 89 3.78 -6.32 -9.21
CA ASN A 89 5.12 -5.98 -8.76
C ASN A 89 5.47 -6.83 -7.54
N HIS A 90 6.46 -7.72 -7.67
CA HIS A 90 6.85 -8.63 -6.59
C HIS A 90 7.44 -7.89 -5.39
N ARG A 91 8.20 -6.83 -5.61
CA ARG A 91 8.74 -6.01 -4.52
C ARG A 91 7.61 -5.36 -3.71
N ALA A 92 6.56 -4.89 -4.40
CA ALA A 92 5.38 -4.34 -3.73
C ALA A 92 4.71 -5.39 -2.85
N LEU A 93 4.53 -6.61 -3.34
CA LEU A 93 3.92 -7.68 -2.55
C LEU A 93 4.75 -8.05 -1.32
N ASP A 94 6.07 -8.06 -1.44
CA ASP A 94 6.95 -8.30 -0.29
C ASP A 94 6.79 -7.20 0.76
N LEU A 95 6.67 -5.95 0.33
CA LEU A 95 6.40 -4.83 1.23
C LEU A 95 5.03 -4.98 1.91
N CYS A 96 4.00 -5.39 1.16
CA CYS A 96 2.67 -5.62 1.72
C CYS A 96 2.70 -6.67 2.82
N ARG A 97 3.44 -7.77 2.62
CA ARG A 97 3.55 -8.82 3.64
C ARG A 97 4.26 -8.33 4.89
N ALA A 98 5.27 -7.46 4.74
CA ALA A 98 6.00 -6.89 5.85
C ALA A 98 5.20 -5.77 6.56
N ASN A 99 4.44 -5.00 5.79
CA ASN A 99 3.64 -3.92 6.32
C ASN A 99 2.34 -4.44 6.94
#